data_4e217b4a3f92ecadb9fac29217a5dc32
#
_entry.id   4e217b4a3f92ecadb9fac29217a5dc32
#
_cell.length_a   1.000
_cell.length_b   1.000
_cell.length_c   1.000
_cell.angle_alpha   90.00
_cell.angle_beta   90.00
_cell.angle_gamma   90.00
#
_symmetry.space_group_name_H-M   'P 1'
#
loop_
_entity.id
_entity.type
_entity.pdbx_description
1 polymer ?
#
loop_
_entity_poly.entity_id
_entity_poly.type
_entity_poly.pdbx_seq_one_letter_code
_entity_poly.pdbx_strand_id
1 'polypeptide(L)'
;LSANNLNSPFDFSYINLHVYGDIYSDHVAIGDVKADNVPIGHGREDFDGDLTGGKFGLSFSTAENSGFNVKQDPFIWAAKKQNPIQSSSFQFTLRRSGKATLNVGDVDHSELAGPISWADKNTDKSFWRTSVELNGNKIENAIIDSGTNVITGPNDQVKAVLDQLDGVWVEQSPDGTYQGRYSCQNPPNLHFTVAGQTFKLSSDAINFGYAGDECFLAMGGTLGLNDWILGSPFMELGSVIFNYDTRRMGFAKAR
;
A
#
# COMPACT_ATOMS: atom_id res chain seq x y z
N LEU A 1 -10.21 26.40 -14.57
CA LEU A 1 -10.14 24.93 -14.42
C LEU A 1 -9.87 24.35 -15.80
N SER A 2 -8.77 23.63 -15.95
CA SER A 2 -8.33 22.99 -17.20
C SER A 2 -8.97 21.62 -17.42
N ALA A 3 -9.64 21.08 -16.40
CA ALA A 3 -10.21 19.75 -16.41
C ALA A 3 -11.30 19.59 -17.48
N ASN A 4 -11.14 18.58 -18.33
CA ASN A 4 -12.10 18.23 -19.38
C ASN A 4 -12.98 17.07 -18.90
N ASN A 5 -14.31 17.28 -18.84
CA ASN A 5 -15.25 16.23 -18.52
C ASN A 5 -15.29 15.19 -19.65
N LEU A 6 -15.03 13.93 -19.32
CA LEU A 6 -15.04 12.82 -20.27
C LEU A 6 -16.46 12.26 -20.51
N ASN A 7 -17.48 12.81 -19.87
CA ASN A 7 -18.85 12.35 -19.92
C ASN A 7 -18.97 10.84 -19.61
N SER A 8 -18.15 10.37 -18.69
CA SER A 8 -18.11 8.98 -18.24
C SER A 8 -18.31 8.95 -16.73
N PRO A 9 -19.33 8.27 -16.22
CA PRO A 9 -19.48 8.08 -14.79
C PRO A 9 -18.49 7.04 -14.27
N PHE A 10 -18.18 7.10 -12.98
CA PHE A 10 -17.54 6.02 -12.24
C PHE A 10 -18.33 5.70 -10.97
N ASP A 11 -18.18 4.46 -10.53
CA ASP A 11 -18.75 3.93 -9.31
C ASP A 11 -17.76 2.92 -8.74
N PHE A 12 -17.25 3.17 -7.54
CA PHE A 12 -16.22 2.34 -6.94
C PHE A 12 -16.43 2.20 -5.43
N SER A 13 -16.34 0.95 -4.95
CA SER A 13 -16.43 0.63 -3.53
C SER A 13 -15.05 0.20 -2.99
N TYR A 14 -14.67 0.82 -1.88
CA TYR A 14 -13.61 0.36 -0.99
C TYR A 14 -14.22 -0.46 0.15
N ILE A 15 -13.39 -1.03 1.02
CA ILE A 15 -13.89 -1.86 2.15
C ILE A 15 -14.92 -1.09 3.01
N ASN A 16 -14.70 0.20 3.22
CA ASN A 16 -15.50 1.06 4.11
C ASN A 16 -15.98 2.35 3.47
N LEU A 17 -15.93 2.44 2.15
CA LEU A 17 -16.26 3.66 1.43
C LEU A 17 -16.79 3.34 0.04
N HIS A 18 -17.91 3.95 -0.32
CA HIS A 18 -18.48 3.95 -1.65
C HIS A 18 -18.36 5.34 -2.29
N VAL A 19 -17.76 5.42 -3.47
CA VAL A 19 -17.54 6.68 -4.19
C VAL A 19 -18.08 6.56 -5.61
N TYR A 20 -18.89 7.51 -6.01
CA TYR A 20 -19.38 7.63 -7.37
C TYR A 20 -19.30 9.07 -7.87
N GLY A 21 -19.26 9.24 -9.17
CA GLY A 21 -19.15 10.59 -9.76
C GLY A 21 -18.85 10.56 -11.25
N ASP A 22 -18.17 11.60 -11.70
CA ASP A 22 -17.84 11.79 -13.11
C ASP A 22 -16.31 11.80 -13.29
N ILE A 23 -15.86 11.27 -14.44
CA ILE A 23 -14.45 11.22 -14.78
C ILE A 23 -14.10 12.46 -15.60
N TYR A 24 -13.04 13.13 -15.16
CA TYR A 24 -12.40 14.23 -15.85
C TYR A 24 -11.00 13.83 -16.33
N SER A 25 -10.45 14.52 -17.29
CA SER A 25 -9.02 14.46 -17.57
C SER A 25 -8.38 15.82 -17.34
N ASP A 26 -7.19 15.81 -16.74
CA ASP A 26 -6.44 17.03 -16.48
C ASP A 26 -4.94 16.78 -16.53
N HIS A 27 -4.17 17.85 -16.36
CA HIS A 27 -2.74 17.83 -16.15
C HIS A 27 -2.45 17.44 -14.70
N VAL A 28 -1.58 16.44 -14.52
CA VAL A 28 -1.12 15.99 -13.19
C VAL A 28 0.39 16.08 -13.11
N ALA A 29 0.89 16.55 -11.97
CA ALA A 29 2.32 16.62 -11.69
C ALA A 29 2.64 16.10 -10.29
N ILE A 30 3.71 15.32 -10.18
CA ILE A 30 4.33 14.91 -8.91
C ILE A 30 5.82 15.28 -9.02
N GLY A 31 6.25 16.27 -8.23
CA GLY A 31 7.57 16.85 -8.41
C GLY A 31 7.75 17.38 -9.83
N ASP A 32 8.81 16.94 -10.50
CA ASP A 32 9.12 17.33 -11.88
C ASP A 32 8.48 16.42 -12.94
N VAL A 33 7.88 15.31 -12.53
CA VAL A 33 7.20 14.37 -13.43
C VAL A 33 5.77 14.83 -13.69
N LYS A 34 5.43 14.94 -14.99
CA LYS A 34 4.16 15.50 -15.45
C LYS A 34 3.51 14.59 -16.47
N ALA A 35 2.19 14.61 -16.51
CA ALA A 35 1.40 13.96 -17.57
C ALA A 35 0.13 14.75 -17.86
N ASP A 36 -0.22 14.84 -19.12
CA ASP A 36 -1.48 15.40 -19.60
C ASP A 36 -2.52 14.30 -19.80
N ASN A 37 -3.78 14.69 -19.78
CA ASN A 37 -4.93 13.81 -20.00
C ASN A 37 -5.00 12.62 -19.01
N VAL A 38 -4.58 12.84 -17.77
CA VAL A 38 -4.70 11.82 -16.70
C VAL A 38 -6.16 11.75 -16.24
N PRO A 39 -6.79 10.57 -16.20
CA PRO A 39 -8.16 10.44 -15.72
C PRO A 39 -8.24 10.65 -14.21
N ILE A 40 -9.18 11.49 -13.81
CA ILE A 40 -9.44 11.85 -12.40
C ILE A 40 -10.91 11.66 -12.12
N GLY A 41 -11.25 10.85 -11.14
CA GLY A 41 -12.61 10.72 -10.62
C GLY A 41 -12.95 11.90 -9.71
N HIS A 42 -13.96 12.67 -10.05
CA HIS A 42 -14.54 13.70 -9.20
C HIS A 42 -15.76 13.11 -8.48
N GLY A 43 -15.57 12.76 -7.20
CA GLY A 43 -16.64 12.24 -6.34
C GLY A 43 -17.72 13.31 -6.08
N ARG A 44 -18.97 12.88 -6.06
CA ARG A 44 -20.11 13.73 -5.65
C ARG A 44 -20.18 13.79 -4.13
N GLU A 45 -20.89 14.80 -3.59
CA GLU A 45 -20.95 15.12 -2.16
C GLU A 45 -21.67 14.06 -1.29
N ASP A 46 -22.38 13.12 -1.87
CA ASP A 46 -23.25 12.16 -1.16
C ASP A 46 -22.56 10.81 -0.86
N PHE A 47 -21.27 10.76 -0.60
CA PHE A 47 -20.62 9.52 -0.22
C PHE A 47 -20.31 9.43 1.27
N ASP A 48 -20.52 8.25 1.84
CA ASP A 48 -20.15 7.95 3.23
C ASP A 48 -18.63 7.71 3.33
N GLY A 49 -17.93 8.56 4.06
CA GLY A 49 -16.52 8.37 4.38
C GLY A 49 -15.65 9.62 4.29
N ASP A 50 -14.43 9.52 4.84
CA ASP A 50 -13.45 10.59 4.81
C ASP A 50 -12.50 10.43 3.62
N LEU A 51 -12.77 11.16 2.54
CA LEU A 51 -11.87 11.33 1.40
C LEU A 51 -11.20 12.70 1.40
N THR A 52 -10.91 13.26 2.56
CA THR A 52 -10.15 14.51 2.64
C THR A 52 -8.86 14.40 1.84
N GLY A 53 -8.77 15.16 0.74
CA GLY A 53 -7.62 15.17 -0.16
C GLY A 53 -7.62 14.14 -1.29
N GLY A 54 -8.55 13.16 -1.30
CA GLY A 54 -8.66 12.16 -2.38
C GLY A 54 -7.62 11.03 -2.30
N LYS A 55 -7.64 10.16 -3.32
CA LYS A 55 -6.72 9.02 -3.46
C LYS A 55 -6.01 9.07 -4.82
N PHE A 56 -4.70 8.87 -4.79
CA PHE A 56 -3.87 8.79 -5.97
C PHE A 56 -3.33 7.36 -6.16
N GLY A 57 -3.92 6.61 -7.09
CA GLY A 57 -3.59 5.21 -7.32
C GLY A 57 -2.30 5.05 -8.15
N LEU A 58 -1.36 4.25 -7.66
CA LEU A 58 -0.11 3.88 -8.34
C LEU A 58 -0.03 2.37 -8.63
N SER A 59 -1.18 1.71 -8.73
CA SER A 59 -1.24 0.31 -9.15
C SER A 59 -1.46 0.16 -10.65
N PHE A 60 -1.60 -1.07 -11.13
CA PHE A 60 -1.96 -1.32 -12.53
C PHE A 60 -3.43 -0.97 -12.73
N SER A 61 -3.72 -0.15 -13.73
CA SER A 61 -5.10 0.25 -14.00
C SER A 61 -5.82 -0.83 -14.80
N THR A 62 -6.90 -1.34 -14.22
CA THR A 62 -7.93 -2.09 -14.92
C THR A 62 -9.28 -1.46 -14.58
N ALA A 63 -10.30 -1.67 -15.40
CA ALA A 63 -11.65 -1.20 -15.08
C ALA A 63 -12.16 -1.79 -13.75
N GLU A 64 -11.70 -3.01 -13.40
CA GLU A 64 -12.08 -3.72 -12.18
C GLU A 64 -11.53 -3.07 -10.91
N ASN A 65 -10.32 -2.51 -10.94
CA ASN A 65 -9.68 -1.95 -9.74
C ASN A 65 -9.69 -0.42 -9.68
N SER A 66 -10.08 0.26 -10.73
CA SER A 66 -10.16 1.73 -10.75
C SER A 66 -11.59 2.27 -10.80
N GLY A 67 -12.56 1.43 -11.12
CA GLY A 67 -13.91 1.87 -11.43
C GLY A 67 -14.01 2.75 -12.68
N PHE A 68 -12.89 2.98 -13.38
CA PHE A 68 -12.81 3.89 -14.52
C PHE A 68 -12.92 3.10 -15.83
N ASN A 69 -14.01 3.28 -16.55
CA ASN A 69 -14.19 2.70 -17.87
C ASN A 69 -13.74 3.71 -18.97
N VAL A 70 -12.49 4.14 -18.90
CA VAL A 70 -11.88 5.07 -19.87
C VAL A 70 -10.57 4.49 -20.40
N LYS A 71 -10.21 4.88 -21.63
CA LYS A 71 -9.01 4.39 -22.33
C LYS A 71 -7.77 5.26 -22.13
N GLN A 72 -7.69 5.97 -21.01
CA GLN A 72 -6.53 6.77 -20.65
C GLN A 72 -5.54 5.93 -19.84
N ASP A 73 -4.26 6.25 -20.03
CA ASP A 73 -3.20 5.61 -19.24
C ASP A 73 -3.18 6.14 -17.80
N PRO A 74 -2.81 5.31 -16.81
CA PRO A 74 -2.45 5.77 -15.48
C PRO A 74 -1.29 6.77 -15.53
N PHE A 75 -1.19 7.62 -14.52
CA PHE A 75 -0.22 8.72 -14.46
C PHE A 75 1.22 8.33 -14.88
N ILE A 76 1.79 7.26 -14.28
CA ILE A 76 3.19 6.85 -14.55
C ILE A 76 3.37 6.47 -16.03
N TRP A 77 2.43 5.74 -16.62
CA TRP A 77 2.50 5.37 -18.04
C TRP A 77 2.28 6.57 -18.96
N ALA A 78 1.33 7.44 -18.62
CA ALA A 78 1.10 8.67 -19.36
C ALA A 78 2.36 9.57 -19.32
N ALA A 79 2.96 9.73 -18.14
CA ALA A 79 4.20 10.48 -17.97
C ALA A 79 5.34 9.92 -18.81
N LYS A 80 5.54 8.59 -18.78
CA LYS A 80 6.60 7.95 -19.59
C LYS A 80 6.40 8.12 -21.08
N LYS A 81 5.17 8.05 -21.56
CA LYS A 81 4.87 8.22 -22.99
C LYS A 81 5.05 9.67 -23.48
N GLN A 82 4.75 10.63 -22.60
CA GLN A 82 4.75 12.05 -22.93
C GLN A 82 6.09 12.73 -22.65
N ASN A 83 6.82 12.26 -21.65
CA ASN A 83 8.10 12.80 -21.22
C ASN A 83 9.11 11.66 -21.11
N PRO A 84 10.36 11.85 -21.52
CA PRO A 84 11.37 10.81 -21.43
C PRO A 84 11.87 10.64 -19.99
N ILE A 85 11.04 10.12 -19.09
CA ILE A 85 11.53 9.60 -17.80
C ILE A 85 12.32 8.32 -18.08
N GLN A 86 13.48 8.17 -17.46
CA GLN A 86 14.39 7.05 -17.74
C GLN A 86 13.77 5.71 -17.34
N SER A 87 12.99 5.71 -16.26
CA SER A 87 12.35 4.51 -15.70
C SER A 87 10.90 4.79 -15.33
N SER A 88 10.00 3.83 -15.57
CA SER A 88 8.63 3.86 -15.04
C SER A 88 8.61 3.30 -13.62
N SER A 89 9.43 3.83 -12.75
CA SER A 89 9.53 3.40 -11.35
C SER A 89 8.99 4.46 -10.41
N PHE A 90 8.58 4.03 -9.23
CA PHE A 90 8.41 4.90 -8.09
C PHE A 90 8.93 4.20 -6.84
N GLN A 91 9.42 4.98 -5.89
CA GLN A 91 10.03 4.51 -4.66
C GLN A 91 9.40 5.23 -3.47
N PHE A 92 8.89 4.46 -2.53
CA PHE A 92 8.53 4.95 -1.21
C PHE A 92 9.64 4.65 -0.22
N THR A 93 10.00 5.65 0.57
CA THR A 93 10.78 5.47 1.79
C THR A 93 9.99 6.09 2.93
N LEU A 94 9.22 5.26 3.64
CA LEU A 94 8.39 5.73 4.74
C LEU A 94 9.19 5.76 6.04
N ARG A 95 8.99 6.82 6.84
CA ARG A 95 9.62 7.02 8.13
C ARG A 95 8.64 7.66 9.09
N ARG A 96 8.44 7.07 10.26
CA ARG A 96 7.60 7.67 11.31
C ARG A 96 8.22 8.93 11.92
N SER A 97 9.53 8.91 12.12
CA SER A 97 10.28 10.02 12.72
C SER A 97 11.14 10.73 11.68
N GLY A 98 10.53 11.40 10.72
CA GLY A 98 11.32 12.08 9.70
C GLY A 98 10.58 12.35 8.42
N LYS A 99 11.32 12.67 7.38
CA LYS A 99 10.75 12.93 6.06
C LYS A 99 10.53 11.61 5.31
N ALA A 100 9.27 11.22 5.12
CA ALA A 100 8.93 10.22 4.13
C ALA A 100 9.13 10.81 2.73
N THR A 101 9.57 10.00 1.79
CA THR A 101 9.81 10.40 0.39
C THR A 101 9.05 9.51 -0.57
N LEU A 102 8.58 10.14 -1.65
CA LEU A 102 8.09 9.49 -2.86
C LEU A 102 8.94 10.00 -4.02
N ASN A 103 9.76 9.13 -4.60
CA ASN A 103 10.50 9.42 -5.83
C ASN A 103 9.79 8.78 -7.01
N VAL A 104 9.68 9.50 -8.12
CA VAL A 104 9.05 9.04 -9.36
C VAL A 104 10.06 9.18 -10.50
N GLY A 105 10.20 8.11 -11.29
CA GLY A 105 11.20 8.02 -12.35
C GLY A 105 12.32 7.05 -11.98
N ASP A 106 13.47 7.55 -11.59
CA ASP A 106 14.59 6.70 -11.16
C ASP A 106 14.55 6.36 -9.67
N VAL A 107 15.34 5.33 -9.31
CA VAL A 107 15.57 4.98 -7.90
C VAL A 107 16.54 5.97 -7.29
N ASP A 108 16.16 6.59 -6.20
CA ASP A 108 17.09 7.39 -5.40
C ASP A 108 17.94 6.48 -4.50
N HIS A 109 19.12 6.16 -4.98
CA HIS A 109 20.10 5.35 -4.24
C HIS A 109 20.65 6.03 -2.98
N SER A 110 20.49 7.35 -2.84
CA SER A 110 20.89 8.06 -1.62
C SER A 110 20.04 7.71 -0.40
N GLU A 111 18.80 7.27 -0.64
CA GLU A 111 17.87 6.78 0.39
C GLU A 111 18.20 5.35 0.88
N LEU A 112 19.08 4.62 0.18
CA LEU A 112 19.32 3.20 0.44
C LEU A 112 20.55 2.99 1.31
N ALA A 113 20.41 2.12 2.33
CA ALA A 113 21.53 1.68 3.19
C ALA A 113 22.19 0.37 2.71
N GLY A 114 21.74 -0.20 1.58
CA GLY A 114 22.26 -1.46 1.06
C GLY A 114 21.73 -1.79 -0.33
N PRO A 115 22.02 -2.98 -0.83
CA PRO A 115 21.56 -3.41 -2.14
C PRO A 115 20.04 -3.60 -2.19
N ILE A 116 19.48 -3.45 -3.37
CA ILE A 116 18.06 -3.75 -3.63
C ILE A 116 17.90 -5.25 -3.87
N SER A 117 17.04 -5.88 -3.09
CA SER A 117 16.57 -7.25 -3.34
C SER A 117 15.30 -7.21 -4.17
N TRP A 118 15.31 -7.81 -5.34
CA TRP A 118 14.19 -7.78 -6.26
C TRP A 118 13.32 -9.04 -6.11
N ALA A 119 12.05 -8.86 -5.80
CA ALA A 119 11.06 -9.93 -5.82
C ALA A 119 10.85 -10.47 -7.23
N ASP A 120 10.19 -11.63 -7.33
CA ASP A 120 9.78 -12.20 -8.61
C ASP A 120 8.85 -11.25 -9.37
N LYS A 121 8.76 -11.49 -10.69
CA LYS A 121 7.90 -10.68 -11.54
C LYS A 121 6.43 -10.80 -11.09
N ASN A 122 5.82 -9.66 -10.79
CA ASN A 122 4.39 -9.60 -10.52
C ASN A 122 3.58 -9.94 -11.77
N THR A 123 2.78 -10.97 -11.70
CA THR A 123 1.89 -11.43 -12.79
C THR A 123 0.45 -10.94 -12.64
N ASP A 124 0.09 -10.42 -11.46
CA ASP A 124 -1.21 -9.80 -11.23
C ASP A 124 -1.40 -8.57 -12.13
N LYS A 125 -2.61 -8.37 -12.63
CA LYS A 125 -2.91 -7.27 -13.56
C LYS A 125 -3.47 -6.03 -12.85
N SER A 126 -3.86 -6.18 -11.58
CA SER A 126 -4.56 -5.16 -10.82
C SER A 126 -3.71 -4.54 -9.72
N PHE A 127 -2.97 -5.36 -8.96
CA PHE A 127 -2.25 -4.91 -7.78
C PHE A 127 -0.76 -5.29 -7.80
N TRP A 128 0.02 -4.60 -7.00
CA TRP A 128 1.38 -4.96 -6.68
C TRP A 128 1.38 -6.09 -5.65
N ARG A 129 1.73 -7.31 -6.06
CA ARG A 129 1.72 -8.51 -5.23
C ARG A 129 3.09 -9.14 -5.13
N THR A 130 3.41 -9.67 -3.96
CA THR A 130 4.60 -10.50 -3.73
C THR A 130 4.34 -11.49 -2.59
N SER A 131 5.13 -12.55 -2.55
CA SER A 131 5.14 -13.47 -1.41
C SER A 131 6.13 -12.98 -0.37
N VAL A 132 5.76 -13.12 0.89
CA VAL A 132 6.58 -12.74 2.05
C VAL A 132 6.51 -13.84 3.12
N GLU A 133 7.42 -13.79 4.08
CA GLU A 133 7.31 -14.57 5.31
C GLU A 133 7.21 -13.61 6.50
N LEU A 134 6.21 -13.81 7.34
CA LEU A 134 6.04 -13.10 8.61
C LEU A 134 6.37 -14.05 9.76
N ASN A 135 7.47 -13.80 10.47
CA ASN A 135 7.96 -14.67 11.55
C ASN A 135 7.98 -16.17 11.15
N GLY A 136 8.40 -16.48 9.90
CA GLY A 136 8.41 -17.83 9.36
C GLY A 136 7.09 -18.32 8.74
N ASN A 137 6.00 -17.59 8.92
CA ASN A 137 4.71 -17.90 8.29
C ASN A 137 4.70 -17.37 6.86
N LYS A 138 4.55 -18.27 5.89
CA LYS A 138 4.52 -17.90 4.48
C LYS A 138 3.17 -17.29 4.11
N ILE A 139 3.22 -16.12 3.50
CA ILE A 139 2.08 -15.38 2.96
C ILE A 139 2.29 -15.25 1.45
N GLU A 140 1.46 -15.94 0.70
CA GLU A 140 1.53 -15.91 -0.76
C GLU A 140 0.74 -14.73 -1.33
N ASN A 141 1.30 -14.10 -2.36
CA ASN A 141 0.60 -13.09 -3.17
C ASN A 141 0.00 -11.92 -2.37
N ALA A 142 0.64 -11.50 -1.28
CA ALA A 142 0.19 -10.35 -0.51
C ALA A 142 0.21 -9.06 -1.36
N ILE A 143 -0.81 -8.23 -1.19
CA ILE A 143 -0.90 -6.89 -1.81
C ILE A 143 -0.04 -5.93 -1.00
N ILE A 144 0.79 -5.14 -1.66
CA ILE A 144 1.56 -4.06 -1.04
C ILE A 144 0.83 -2.75 -1.30
N ASP A 145 0.32 -2.12 -0.24
CA ASP A 145 -0.58 -0.98 -0.33
C ASP A 145 -0.24 0.14 0.65
N SER A 146 0.31 1.25 0.14
CA SER A 146 0.59 2.45 0.95
C SER A 146 -0.67 3.18 1.43
N GLY A 147 -1.83 2.87 0.86
CA GLY A 147 -3.13 3.43 1.27
C GLY A 147 -3.77 2.72 2.46
N THR A 148 -3.21 1.61 2.91
CA THR A 148 -3.66 0.86 4.09
C THR A 148 -2.72 1.15 5.27
N ASN A 149 -3.28 1.51 6.42
CA ASN A 149 -2.52 1.91 7.62
C ASN A 149 -2.22 0.78 8.61
N VAL A 150 -2.58 -0.45 8.27
CA VAL A 150 -2.37 -1.67 9.05
C VAL A 150 -1.87 -2.81 8.17
N ILE A 151 -1.48 -3.92 8.80
CA ILE A 151 -1.35 -5.21 8.13
C ILE A 151 -2.66 -5.95 8.33
N THR A 152 -3.32 -6.37 7.26
CA THR A 152 -4.58 -7.10 7.38
C THR A 152 -4.64 -8.29 6.42
N GLY A 153 -5.51 -9.23 6.70
CA GLY A 153 -5.67 -10.44 5.89
C GLY A 153 -6.91 -11.23 6.27
N PRO A 154 -7.08 -12.42 5.69
CA PRO A 154 -8.17 -13.31 6.03
C PRO A 154 -8.20 -13.56 7.54
N ASN A 155 -9.37 -13.36 8.16
CA ASN A 155 -9.53 -13.30 9.60
C ASN A 155 -8.90 -14.49 10.35
N ASP A 156 -9.16 -15.71 9.88
CA ASP A 156 -8.63 -16.93 10.52
C ASP A 156 -7.11 -17.10 10.33
N GLN A 157 -6.58 -16.65 9.17
CA GLN A 157 -5.15 -16.68 8.93
C GLN A 157 -4.40 -15.68 9.82
N VAL A 158 -4.95 -14.48 9.97
CA VAL A 158 -4.40 -13.48 10.90
C VAL A 158 -4.41 -14.01 12.32
N LYS A 159 -5.53 -14.60 12.76
CA LYS A 159 -5.58 -15.25 14.08
C LYS A 159 -4.47 -16.28 14.26
N ALA A 160 -4.29 -17.16 13.29
CA ALA A 160 -3.27 -18.22 13.35
C ALA A 160 -1.83 -17.65 13.45
N VAL A 161 -1.56 -16.51 12.84
CA VAL A 161 -0.28 -15.80 12.97
C VAL A 161 -0.17 -15.15 14.35
N LEU A 162 -1.22 -14.45 14.80
CA LEU A 162 -1.24 -13.78 16.11
C LEU A 162 -1.02 -14.75 17.27
N ASP A 163 -1.63 -15.95 17.21
CA ASP A 163 -1.50 -17.00 18.23
C ASP A 163 -0.04 -17.51 18.38
N GLN A 164 0.83 -17.28 17.40
CA GLN A 164 2.23 -17.72 17.41
C GLN A 164 3.21 -16.61 17.86
N LEU A 165 2.71 -15.39 18.09
CA LEU A 165 3.57 -14.28 18.49
C LEU A 165 3.75 -14.24 20.00
N ASP A 166 4.99 -14.36 20.47
CA ASP A 166 5.30 -14.23 21.88
C ASP A 166 4.90 -12.85 22.42
N GLY A 167 4.21 -12.85 23.56
CA GLY A 167 3.78 -11.62 24.23
C GLY A 167 2.58 -10.92 23.59
N VAL A 168 1.92 -11.56 22.62
CA VAL A 168 0.68 -11.10 22.01
C VAL A 168 -0.48 -11.95 22.51
N TRP A 169 -1.57 -11.32 22.89
CA TRP A 169 -2.85 -12.00 23.12
C TRP A 169 -3.86 -11.56 22.07
N VAL A 170 -4.69 -12.49 21.63
CA VAL A 170 -5.67 -12.29 20.57
C VAL A 170 -6.99 -11.90 21.21
N GLU A 171 -7.54 -10.78 20.76
CA GLU A 171 -8.89 -10.33 21.09
C GLU A 171 -9.81 -10.52 19.89
N GLN A 172 -11.03 -10.99 20.16
CA GLN A 172 -12.08 -10.99 19.16
C GLN A 172 -13.01 -9.79 19.39
N SER A 173 -13.12 -8.94 18.38
CA SER A 173 -14.04 -7.80 18.38
C SER A 173 -15.51 -8.25 18.27
N PRO A 174 -16.48 -7.42 18.65
CA PRO A 174 -17.92 -7.77 18.58
C PRO A 174 -18.40 -8.14 17.16
N ASP A 175 -17.74 -7.65 16.12
CA ASP A 175 -18.01 -7.98 14.72
C ASP A 175 -17.38 -9.32 14.29
N GLY A 176 -16.66 -10.00 15.17
CA GLY A 176 -16.01 -11.29 14.92
C GLY A 176 -14.59 -11.22 14.37
N THR A 177 -14.04 -10.04 14.13
CA THR A 177 -12.64 -9.88 13.67
C THR A 177 -11.65 -10.12 14.80
N TYR A 178 -10.43 -10.56 14.45
CA TYR A 178 -9.36 -10.78 15.41
C TYR A 178 -8.31 -9.66 15.32
N GLN A 179 -7.86 -9.21 16.50
CA GLN A 179 -6.81 -8.21 16.66
C GLN A 179 -5.81 -8.67 17.72
N GLY A 180 -4.54 -8.34 17.51
CA GLY A 180 -3.50 -8.58 18.52
C GLY A 180 -3.40 -7.42 19.48
N ARG A 181 -3.18 -7.74 20.77
CA ARG A 181 -2.77 -6.79 21.81
C ARG A 181 -1.48 -7.26 22.47
N TYR A 182 -0.75 -6.33 23.05
CA TYR A 182 0.51 -6.62 23.76
C TYR A 182 0.77 -5.56 24.83
N SER A 183 1.66 -5.86 25.78
CA SER A 183 2.13 -4.83 26.74
C SER A 183 2.97 -3.78 26.01
N CYS A 184 2.62 -2.50 26.12
CA CYS A 184 3.37 -1.42 25.47
C CYS A 184 4.84 -1.38 25.89
N GLN A 185 5.18 -1.88 27.07
CA GLN A 185 6.57 -1.96 27.56
C GLN A 185 7.35 -3.13 26.96
N ASN A 186 6.65 -4.14 26.40
CA ASN A 186 7.26 -5.34 25.83
C ASN A 186 6.70 -5.62 24.43
N PRO A 187 7.04 -4.80 23.42
CA PRO A 187 6.54 -4.99 22.07
C PRO A 187 7.04 -6.31 21.47
N PRO A 188 6.16 -7.05 20.74
CA PRO A 188 6.53 -8.30 20.11
C PRO A 188 7.58 -8.07 19.01
N ASN A 189 8.36 -9.11 18.74
CA ASN A 189 9.36 -9.06 17.68
C ASN A 189 8.76 -9.53 16.35
N LEU A 190 8.41 -8.59 15.48
CA LEU A 190 7.92 -8.89 14.14
C LEU A 190 9.00 -8.64 13.10
N HIS A 191 9.15 -9.61 12.20
CA HIS A 191 10.04 -9.48 11.06
C HIS A 191 9.43 -10.09 9.80
N PHE A 192 9.68 -9.44 8.68
CA PHE A 192 9.33 -9.94 7.37
C PHE A 192 10.57 -10.35 6.60
N THR A 193 10.50 -11.49 5.92
CA THR A 193 11.45 -11.87 4.88
C THR A 193 10.79 -11.70 3.53
N VAL A 194 11.37 -10.88 2.67
CA VAL A 194 10.90 -10.63 1.31
C VAL A 194 12.08 -10.55 0.35
N ALA A 195 11.96 -11.19 -0.80
CA ALA A 195 13.03 -11.26 -1.80
C ALA A 195 14.39 -11.72 -1.22
N GLY A 196 14.36 -12.64 -0.25
CA GLY A 196 15.55 -13.18 0.42
C GLY A 196 16.19 -12.26 1.46
N GLN A 197 15.60 -11.11 1.76
CA GLN A 197 16.09 -10.18 2.77
C GLN A 197 15.12 -10.09 3.95
N THR A 198 15.65 -10.14 5.17
CA THR A 198 14.85 -10.02 6.40
C THR A 198 14.90 -8.60 6.94
N PHE A 199 13.73 -8.08 7.26
CA PHE A 199 13.51 -6.75 7.83
C PHE A 199 12.75 -6.87 9.14
N LYS A 200 13.22 -6.18 10.18
CA LYS A 200 12.54 -6.10 11.47
C LYS A 200 11.68 -4.84 11.52
N LEU A 201 10.42 -5.00 11.94
CA LEU A 201 9.54 -3.88 12.23
C LEU A 201 9.98 -3.17 13.53
N SER A 202 9.94 -1.86 13.51
CA SER A 202 10.15 -1.08 14.74
C SER A 202 8.96 -1.22 15.69
N SER A 203 9.18 -1.00 16.98
CA SER A 203 8.09 -0.95 17.97
C SER A 203 7.01 0.07 17.60
N ASP A 204 7.42 1.17 16.99
CA ASP A 204 6.48 2.20 16.56
C ASP A 204 5.65 1.78 15.35
N ALA A 205 6.25 1.04 14.39
CA ALA A 205 5.53 0.56 13.21
C ALA A 205 4.45 -0.48 13.56
N ILE A 206 4.67 -1.27 14.60
CA ILE A 206 3.70 -2.28 15.04
C ILE A 206 2.63 -1.75 15.98
N ASN A 207 2.75 -0.50 16.46
CA ASN A 207 1.78 0.10 17.37
C ASN A 207 0.71 0.86 16.59
N PHE A 208 -0.54 0.39 16.68
CA PHE A 208 -1.70 1.06 16.08
C PHE A 208 -2.40 2.03 17.05
N GLY A 209 -2.16 1.89 18.34
CA GLY A 209 -2.78 2.69 19.38
C GLY A 209 -2.62 2.02 20.76
N TYR A 210 -3.12 2.67 21.78
CA TYR A 210 -2.98 2.19 23.15
C TYR A 210 -4.25 2.41 23.97
N ALA A 211 -4.45 1.55 24.96
CA ALA A 211 -5.48 1.65 25.99
C ALA A 211 -4.84 1.37 27.35
N GLY A 212 -4.44 2.41 28.07
CA GLY A 212 -3.63 2.29 29.29
C GLY A 212 -2.24 1.75 28.97
N ASP A 213 -1.86 0.65 29.63
CA ASP A 213 -0.56 -0.02 29.43
C ASP A 213 -0.58 -1.06 28.29
N GLU A 214 -1.71 -1.23 27.64
CA GLU A 214 -1.89 -2.17 26.53
C GLU A 214 -1.83 -1.42 25.20
N CYS A 215 -1.12 -2.02 24.25
CA CYS A 215 -0.99 -1.54 22.87
C CYS A 215 -1.75 -2.46 21.91
N PHE A 216 -2.39 -1.86 20.93
CA PHE A 216 -2.98 -2.58 19.80
C PHE A 216 -1.91 -2.85 18.76
N LEU A 217 -1.82 -4.10 18.32
CA LEU A 217 -0.93 -4.44 17.22
C LEU A 217 -1.47 -3.86 15.90
N ALA A 218 -0.59 -3.29 15.08
CA ALA A 218 -0.95 -2.80 13.75
C ALA A 218 -1.18 -3.97 12.76
N MET A 219 -1.83 -5.03 13.25
CA MET A 219 -2.22 -6.20 12.48
C MET A 219 -3.54 -6.75 13.01
N GLY A 220 -4.51 -6.92 12.10
CA GLY A 220 -5.82 -7.45 12.41
C GLY A 220 -6.47 -8.19 11.25
N GLY A 221 -7.39 -9.08 11.56
CA GLY A 221 -8.16 -9.81 10.56
C GLY A 221 -9.31 -9.00 9.99
N THR A 222 -9.71 -9.32 8.77
CA THR A 222 -10.88 -8.73 8.12
C THR A 222 -11.79 -9.83 7.60
N LEU A 223 -13.08 -9.76 7.94
CA LEU A 223 -14.07 -10.72 7.48
C LEU A 223 -14.31 -10.56 5.97
N GLY A 224 -14.41 -11.69 5.28
CA GLY A 224 -14.65 -11.72 3.83
C GLY A 224 -13.45 -11.33 2.96
N LEU A 225 -12.33 -10.92 3.56
CA LEU A 225 -11.10 -10.68 2.82
C LEU A 225 -10.42 -12.02 2.48
N ASN A 226 -9.99 -12.15 1.22
CA ASN A 226 -9.29 -13.36 0.74
C ASN A 226 -7.78 -13.16 0.60
N ASP A 227 -7.35 -11.91 0.55
CA ASP A 227 -5.95 -11.52 0.34
C ASP A 227 -5.35 -10.91 1.61
N TRP A 228 -4.03 -11.06 1.77
CA TRP A 228 -3.28 -10.23 2.69
C TRP A 228 -2.98 -8.87 2.06
N ILE A 229 -3.15 -7.81 2.84
CA ILE A 229 -2.79 -6.44 2.48
C ILE A 229 -1.74 -5.95 3.47
N LEU A 230 -0.56 -5.67 2.98
CA LEU A 230 0.57 -5.19 3.75
C LEU A 230 0.68 -3.67 3.58
N GLY A 231 0.15 -2.97 4.56
CA GLY A 231 0.05 -1.52 4.55
C GLY A 231 1.32 -0.79 5.00
N SER A 232 1.15 0.45 5.46
CA SER A 232 2.25 1.32 5.87
C SER A 232 3.20 0.70 6.90
N PRO A 233 2.76 -0.12 7.90
CA PRO A 233 3.70 -0.77 8.81
C PRO A 233 4.72 -1.66 8.10
N PHE A 234 4.30 -2.39 7.06
CA PHE A 234 5.21 -3.16 6.22
C PHE A 234 6.12 -2.26 5.38
N MET A 235 5.60 -1.19 4.81
CA MET A 235 6.39 -0.29 3.97
C MET A 235 7.41 0.54 4.77
N GLU A 236 7.24 0.68 6.09
CA GLU A 236 8.22 1.29 7.00
C GLU A 236 9.46 0.40 7.26
N LEU A 237 9.51 -0.82 6.72
CA LEU A 237 10.70 -1.69 6.77
C LEU A 237 11.94 -1.07 6.09
N GLY A 238 11.70 -0.17 5.13
CA GLY A 238 12.77 0.47 4.38
C GLY A 238 12.28 1.20 3.14
N SER A 239 13.05 1.13 2.07
CA SER A 239 12.64 1.63 0.77
C SER A 239 11.98 0.52 -0.04
N VAL A 240 10.79 0.78 -0.56
CA VAL A 240 10.05 -0.10 -1.46
C VAL A 240 9.99 0.54 -2.84
N ILE A 241 10.54 -0.16 -3.83
CA ILE A 241 10.63 0.29 -5.22
C ILE A 241 9.64 -0.51 -6.07
N PHE A 242 8.87 0.19 -6.88
CA PHE A 242 7.91 -0.40 -7.79
C PHE A 242 8.32 -0.06 -9.22
N ASN A 243 8.60 -1.05 -10.02
CA ASN A 243 9.06 -0.86 -11.40
C ASN A 243 8.04 -1.42 -12.39
N TYR A 244 7.33 -0.55 -13.09
CA TYR A 244 6.32 -0.94 -14.09
C TYR A 244 6.94 -1.61 -15.33
N ASP A 245 8.16 -1.24 -15.72
CA ASP A 245 8.79 -1.77 -16.93
C ASP A 245 9.11 -3.26 -16.77
N THR A 246 9.63 -3.63 -15.61
CA THR A 246 9.97 -5.02 -15.28
C THR A 246 8.84 -5.75 -14.55
N ARG A 247 7.84 -5.02 -14.03
CA ARG A 247 6.78 -5.50 -13.15
C ARG A 247 7.34 -6.18 -11.90
N ARG A 248 8.40 -5.64 -11.32
CA ARG A 248 9.05 -6.17 -10.11
C ARG A 248 9.03 -5.12 -9.00
N MET A 249 8.98 -5.61 -7.79
CA MET A 249 9.20 -4.79 -6.59
C MET A 249 10.59 -5.04 -6.04
N GLY A 250 11.26 -3.97 -5.63
CA GLY A 250 12.56 -4.01 -4.98
C GLY A 250 12.43 -3.58 -3.52
N PHE A 251 13.20 -4.19 -2.66
CA PHE A 251 13.22 -3.92 -1.22
C PHE A 251 14.65 -3.64 -0.78
N ALA A 252 14.86 -2.56 -0.05
CA ALA A 252 16.16 -2.19 0.48
C ALA A 252 16.01 -1.55 1.87
N LYS A 253 17.04 -1.69 2.71
CA LYS A 253 17.10 -0.94 3.96
C LYS A 253 17.19 0.55 3.66
N ALA A 254 16.45 1.39 4.39
CA ALA A 254 16.56 2.84 4.31
C ALA A 254 17.72 3.35 5.17
N ARG A 255 18.27 4.52 4.78
CA ARG A 255 19.24 5.28 5.57
C ARG A 255 18.57 6.11 6.64
#